data_26f7d7eddb6c594887870b0723c85828
#
_entry.id   26f7d7eddb6c594887870b0723c85828
#
_cell.length_a   1.000
_cell.length_b   1.000
_cell.length_c   1.000
_cell.angle_alpha   90.00
_cell.angle_beta   90.00
_cell.angle_gamma   90.00
#
_symmetry.space_group_name_H-M   'P 1'
#
loop_
_entity.id
_entity.type
_entity.pdbx_description
1 polymer ?
#
loop_
_entity_poly.entity_id
_entity_poly.type
_entity_poly.pdbx_seq_one_letter_code
_entity_poly.pdbx_strand_id
1 'polypeptide(L)'
;MSKIWSSTLTFLALAFLVAFSWPAFTDSISDSTNHILGIIQWVCWLGFAGDLLWGFIKSEDKKKFFLSHPLEIVAVALPMLRPLRLLRLISFGSLVLEKVSIGKSVGITIKVLVTTLFFGYIAAIQITIIERVSPTGNIKNFSDGLWWAFTTITTVGYGDRYPTTTEGRILAVCLMILGISLLGVISATIAAWFVRIMQDEDRSKTPVV
;
A
#
# COMPACT_ATOMS: atom_id res chain seq x y z
N MET A 1 -12.11 -11.27 -17.64
CA MET A 1 -12.99 -10.90 -16.49
C MET A 1 -14.02 -9.89 -16.96
N SER A 2 -15.29 -10.06 -16.60
CA SER A 2 -16.35 -9.08 -16.94
C SER A 2 -16.09 -7.78 -16.18
N LYS A 3 -16.41 -6.61 -16.77
CA LYS A 3 -16.29 -5.30 -16.12
C LYS A 3 -17.02 -5.26 -14.78
N ILE A 4 -18.14 -5.97 -14.67
CA ILE A 4 -18.95 -6.09 -13.45
C ILE A 4 -18.16 -6.75 -12.32
N TRP A 5 -17.45 -7.84 -12.61
CA TRP A 5 -16.66 -8.58 -11.63
C TRP A 5 -15.50 -7.74 -11.05
N SER A 6 -14.82 -6.99 -11.92
CA SER A 6 -13.78 -6.05 -11.49
C SER A 6 -14.33 -4.95 -10.56
N SER A 7 -15.52 -4.39 -10.89
CA SER A 7 -16.16 -3.36 -10.07
C SER A 7 -16.60 -3.91 -8.70
N THR A 8 -17.12 -5.13 -8.64
CA THR A 8 -17.53 -5.78 -7.39
C THR A 8 -16.34 -5.97 -6.46
N LEU A 9 -15.20 -6.44 -6.98
CA LEU A 9 -14.00 -6.63 -6.19
C LEU A 9 -13.37 -5.31 -5.72
N THR A 10 -13.50 -4.24 -6.51
CA THR A 10 -13.08 -2.89 -6.10
C THR A 10 -13.96 -2.38 -4.96
N PHE A 11 -15.28 -2.59 -5.06
CA PHE A 11 -16.21 -2.23 -3.98
C PHE A 11 -15.92 -2.99 -2.68
N LEU A 12 -15.65 -4.30 -2.78
CA LEU A 12 -15.23 -5.12 -1.64
C LEU A 12 -13.92 -4.61 -1.01
N ALA A 13 -12.96 -4.18 -1.84
CA ALA A 13 -11.71 -3.61 -1.35
C ALA A 13 -11.91 -2.28 -0.61
N LEU A 14 -12.81 -1.42 -1.11
CA LEU A 14 -13.17 -0.16 -0.43
C LEU A 14 -13.92 -0.43 0.88
N ALA A 15 -14.89 -1.35 0.88
CA ALA A 15 -15.60 -1.74 2.08
C ALA A 15 -14.64 -2.32 3.14
N PHE A 16 -13.69 -3.15 2.70
CA PHE A 16 -12.63 -3.68 3.57
C PHE A 16 -11.76 -2.56 4.14
N LEU A 17 -11.34 -1.58 3.30
CA LEU A 17 -10.53 -0.46 3.74
C LEU A 17 -11.25 0.36 4.84
N VAL A 18 -12.53 0.65 4.65
CA VAL A 18 -13.33 1.37 5.65
C VAL A 18 -13.45 0.57 6.94
N ALA A 19 -13.83 -0.72 6.86
CA ALA A 19 -13.97 -1.58 8.03
C ALA A 19 -12.63 -1.82 8.75
N PHE A 20 -11.52 -1.81 8.02
CA PHE A 20 -10.18 -1.94 8.55
C PHE A 20 -9.68 -0.66 9.23
N SER A 21 -10.03 0.50 8.68
CA SER A 21 -9.59 1.81 9.18
C SER A 21 -10.35 2.23 10.43
N TRP A 22 -11.63 1.85 10.54
CA TRP A 22 -12.52 2.31 11.61
C TRP A 22 -11.96 2.17 13.02
N PRO A 23 -11.37 1.01 13.42
CA PRO A 23 -10.81 0.84 14.77
C PRO A 23 -9.65 1.77 15.11
N ALA A 24 -8.91 2.27 14.11
CA ALA A 24 -7.80 3.18 14.33
C ALA A 24 -8.26 4.61 14.69
N PHE A 25 -9.46 5.00 14.25
CA PHE A 25 -10.03 6.34 14.47
C PHE A 25 -10.89 6.45 15.72
N THR A 26 -11.29 5.32 16.32
CA THR A 26 -12.24 5.31 17.42
C THR A 26 -11.58 4.70 18.67
N ASP A 27 -11.55 5.46 19.76
CA ASP A 27 -10.88 5.05 21.02
C ASP A 27 -11.70 4.02 21.82
N SER A 28 -13.03 4.06 21.68
CA SER A 28 -13.94 3.10 22.31
C SER A 28 -14.96 2.60 21.28
N ILE A 29 -14.83 1.35 20.89
CA ILE A 29 -15.76 0.71 19.96
C ILE A 29 -16.67 -0.22 20.78
N SER A 30 -17.99 -0.11 20.60
CA SER A 30 -18.94 -1.06 21.17
C SER A 30 -18.65 -2.47 20.65
N ASP A 31 -18.84 -3.48 21.50
CA ASP A 31 -18.67 -4.89 21.12
C ASP A 31 -19.51 -5.25 19.88
N SER A 32 -20.71 -4.73 19.77
CA SER A 32 -21.59 -4.92 18.60
C SER A 32 -20.95 -4.36 17.33
N THR A 33 -20.31 -3.18 17.38
CA THR A 33 -19.65 -2.57 16.23
C THR A 33 -18.42 -3.38 15.83
N ASN A 34 -17.63 -3.85 16.79
CA ASN A 34 -16.48 -4.74 16.53
C ASN A 34 -16.90 -6.03 15.84
N HIS A 35 -18.00 -6.64 16.27
CA HIS A 35 -18.57 -7.82 15.62
C HIS A 35 -18.98 -7.55 14.16
N ILE A 36 -19.67 -6.44 13.90
CA ILE A 36 -20.10 -6.06 12.55
C ILE A 36 -18.89 -5.82 11.63
N LEU A 37 -17.90 -5.05 12.10
CA LEU A 37 -16.66 -4.80 11.35
C LEU A 37 -15.91 -6.11 11.05
N GLY A 38 -15.85 -7.01 12.01
CA GLY A 38 -15.28 -8.34 11.84
C GLY A 38 -16.01 -9.16 10.77
N ILE A 39 -17.35 -9.17 10.77
CA ILE A 39 -18.16 -9.85 9.75
C ILE A 39 -17.88 -9.26 8.36
N ILE A 40 -17.86 -7.95 8.22
CA ILE A 40 -17.55 -7.27 6.94
C ILE A 40 -16.16 -7.69 6.45
N GLN A 41 -15.16 -7.69 7.32
CA GLN A 41 -13.81 -8.12 6.97
C GLN A 41 -13.75 -9.59 6.52
N TRP A 42 -14.51 -10.48 7.18
CA TRP A 42 -14.61 -11.90 6.82
C TRP A 42 -15.32 -12.11 5.48
N VAL A 43 -16.42 -11.40 5.23
CA VAL A 43 -17.15 -11.46 3.94
C VAL A 43 -16.25 -10.98 2.80
N CYS A 44 -15.54 -9.87 2.99
CA CYS A 44 -14.57 -9.41 2.01
C CYS A 44 -13.45 -10.45 1.80
N TRP A 45 -12.99 -11.10 2.88
CA TRP A 45 -11.98 -12.17 2.79
C TRP A 45 -12.47 -13.34 1.94
N LEU A 46 -13.68 -13.82 2.17
CA LEU A 46 -14.28 -14.91 1.39
C LEU A 46 -14.42 -14.52 -0.09
N GLY A 47 -14.80 -13.27 -0.37
CA GLY A 47 -14.88 -12.77 -1.75
C GLY A 47 -13.54 -12.81 -2.48
N PHE A 48 -12.46 -12.35 -1.83
CA PHE A 48 -11.11 -12.40 -2.42
C PHE A 48 -10.55 -13.81 -2.51
N ALA A 49 -10.76 -14.65 -1.50
CA ALA A 49 -10.35 -16.05 -1.53
C ALA A 49 -11.08 -16.82 -2.64
N GLY A 50 -12.37 -16.56 -2.83
CA GLY A 50 -13.17 -17.12 -3.90
C GLY A 50 -12.68 -16.71 -5.30
N ASP A 51 -12.33 -15.44 -5.49
CA ASP A 51 -11.76 -14.94 -6.76
C ASP A 51 -10.41 -15.60 -7.07
N LEU A 52 -9.53 -15.73 -6.07
CA LEU A 52 -8.24 -16.41 -6.21
C LEU A 52 -8.42 -17.89 -6.54
N LEU A 53 -9.30 -18.58 -5.82
CA LEU A 53 -9.61 -20.00 -6.06
C LEU A 53 -10.19 -20.21 -7.45
N TRP A 54 -11.13 -19.35 -7.88
CA TRP A 54 -11.69 -19.41 -9.21
C TRP A 54 -10.64 -19.23 -10.29
N GLY A 55 -9.74 -18.24 -10.13
CA GLY A 55 -8.60 -18.00 -11.02
C GLY A 55 -7.66 -19.20 -11.07
N PHE A 56 -7.37 -19.83 -9.93
CA PHE A 56 -6.53 -21.02 -9.84
C PHE A 56 -7.15 -22.24 -10.52
N ILE A 57 -8.45 -22.47 -10.33
CA ILE A 57 -9.17 -23.60 -10.96
C ILE A 57 -9.20 -23.44 -12.48
N LYS A 58 -9.40 -22.20 -12.98
CA LYS A 58 -9.50 -21.89 -14.40
C LYS A 58 -8.13 -21.82 -15.11
N SER A 59 -7.04 -21.75 -14.37
CA SER A 59 -5.68 -21.68 -14.94
C SER A 59 -5.25 -23.03 -15.49
N GLU A 60 -4.78 -23.06 -16.73
CA GLU A 60 -4.23 -24.26 -17.39
C GLU A 60 -2.88 -24.65 -16.78
N ASP A 61 -2.06 -23.67 -16.37
CA ASP A 61 -0.76 -23.88 -15.71
C ASP A 61 -0.77 -23.35 -14.27
N LYS A 62 -0.99 -24.28 -13.33
CA LYS A 62 -1.07 -24.00 -11.90
C LYS A 62 0.23 -23.46 -11.31
N LYS A 63 1.39 -23.90 -11.83
CA LYS A 63 2.71 -23.41 -11.37
C LYS A 63 2.93 -21.96 -11.80
N LYS A 64 2.58 -21.63 -13.04
CA LYS A 64 2.68 -20.29 -13.56
C LYS A 64 1.74 -19.34 -12.82
N PHE A 65 0.52 -19.79 -12.50
CA PHE A 65 -0.43 -19.01 -11.71
C PHE A 65 0.13 -18.69 -10.32
N PHE A 66 0.70 -19.68 -9.64
CA PHE A 66 1.30 -19.50 -8.30
C PHE A 66 2.45 -18.49 -8.32
N LEU A 67 3.32 -18.55 -9.33
CA LEU A 67 4.45 -17.63 -9.51
C LEU A 67 4.01 -16.22 -9.95
N SER A 68 2.83 -16.09 -10.59
CA SER A 68 2.33 -14.78 -11.07
C SER A 68 1.55 -14.00 -9.99
N HIS A 69 1.03 -14.68 -8.96
CA HIS A 69 0.18 -14.09 -7.92
C HIS A 69 0.70 -14.32 -6.49
N PRO A 70 2.03 -14.18 -6.23
CA PRO A 70 2.61 -14.54 -4.94
C PRO A 70 2.04 -13.70 -3.79
N LEU A 71 1.83 -12.38 -4.00
CA LEU A 71 1.33 -11.47 -2.98
C LEU A 71 -0.14 -11.75 -2.64
N GLU A 72 -0.96 -12.10 -3.62
CA GLU A 72 -2.37 -12.43 -3.39
C GLU A 72 -2.52 -13.71 -2.58
N ILE A 73 -1.70 -14.72 -2.89
CA ILE A 73 -1.67 -16.00 -2.19
C ILE A 73 -1.23 -15.82 -0.74
N VAL A 74 -0.14 -15.08 -0.52
CA VAL A 74 0.38 -14.78 0.81
C VAL A 74 -0.64 -13.98 1.63
N ALA A 75 -1.31 -12.99 1.01
CA ALA A 75 -2.34 -12.19 1.67
C ALA A 75 -3.59 -13.00 2.05
N VAL A 76 -3.90 -14.08 1.31
CA VAL A 76 -5.01 -14.99 1.65
C VAL A 76 -4.58 -15.99 2.73
N ALA A 77 -3.35 -16.51 2.66
CA ALA A 77 -2.84 -17.54 3.57
C ALA A 77 -2.56 -17.01 5.00
N LEU A 78 -2.06 -15.77 5.10
CA LEU A 78 -1.67 -15.18 6.39
C LEU A 78 -2.67 -14.11 6.83
N PRO A 79 -3.44 -14.35 7.93
CA PRO A 79 -4.40 -13.38 8.45
C PRO A 79 -3.77 -12.03 8.83
N MET A 80 -2.52 -12.03 9.27
CA MET A 80 -1.76 -10.83 9.62
C MET A 80 -1.51 -9.92 8.40
N LEU A 81 -1.42 -10.50 7.20
CA LEU A 81 -1.18 -9.78 5.96
C LEU A 81 -2.46 -9.44 5.18
N ARG A 82 -3.63 -9.50 5.84
CA ARG A 82 -4.93 -9.09 5.26
C ARG A 82 -4.89 -7.70 4.59
N PRO A 83 -4.18 -6.69 5.13
CA PRO A 83 -4.08 -5.39 4.49
C PRO A 83 -3.42 -5.39 3.11
N LEU A 84 -2.55 -6.39 2.79
CA LEU A 84 -1.93 -6.49 1.47
C LEU A 84 -2.94 -6.68 0.33
N ARG A 85 -4.18 -7.09 0.62
CA ARG A 85 -5.26 -7.17 -0.38
C ARG A 85 -5.65 -5.82 -0.95
N LEU A 86 -5.43 -4.77 -0.18
CA LEU A 86 -5.64 -3.39 -0.61
C LEU A 86 -4.68 -2.96 -1.73
N LEU A 87 -3.62 -3.74 -2.02
CA LEU A 87 -2.80 -3.60 -3.23
C LEU A 87 -3.62 -3.58 -4.53
N ARG A 88 -4.78 -4.24 -4.52
CA ARG A 88 -5.70 -4.20 -5.65
C ARG A 88 -6.24 -2.79 -5.95
N LEU A 89 -6.38 -1.94 -4.94
CA LEU A 89 -6.77 -0.54 -5.12
C LEU A 89 -5.68 0.25 -5.87
N ILE A 90 -4.41 -0.09 -5.66
CA ILE A 90 -3.28 0.51 -6.39
C ILE A 90 -3.33 0.12 -7.87
N SER A 91 -3.64 -1.14 -8.17
CA SER A 91 -3.81 -1.60 -9.54
C SER A 91 -4.96 -0.86 -10.24
N PHE A 92 -6.06 -0.57 -9.53
CA PHE A 92 -7.14 0.27 -10.05
C PHE A 92 -6.70 1.72 -10.26
N GLY A 93 -5.99 2.31 -9.30
CA GLY A 93 -5.42 3.66 -9.41
C GLY A 93 -4.45 3.79 -10.59
N SER A 94 -3.65 2.75 -10.89
CA SER A 94 -2.74 2.74 -12.03
C SER A 94 -3.47 2.81 -13.37
N LEU A 95 -4.64 2.18 -13.50
CA LEU A 95 -5.48 2.25 -14.70
C LEU A 95 -6.08 3.65 -14.91
N VAL A 96 -6.34 4.39 -13.83
CA VAL A 96 -6.80 5.78 -13.91
C VAL A 96 -5.64 6.69 -14.34
N LEU A 97 -4.45 6.48 -13.77
CA LEU A 97 -3.24 7.26 -14.13
C LEU A 97 -2.74 6.98 -15.55
N GLU A 98 -3.02 5.80 -16.10
CA GLU A 98 -2.64 5.43 -17.47
C GLU A 98 -3.38 6.26 -18.54
N LYS A 99 -4.57 6.77 -18.22
CA LYS A 99 -5.35 7.68 -19.09
C LYS A 99 -4.81 9.12 -19.09
N VAL A 100 -3.96 9.47 -18.15
CA VAL A 100 -3.33 10.79 -18.10
C VAL A 100 -2.02 10.71 -18.88
N SER A 101 -1.92 11.49 -19.97
CA SER A 101 -0.73 11.55 -20.84
C SER A 101 0.43 12.26 -20.13
N ILE A 102 1.01 11.60 -19.14
CA ILE A 102 2.20 12.03 -18.41
C ILE A 102 3.39 11.28 -18.96
N GLY A 103 4.52 11.96 -19.17
CA GLY A 103 5.75 11.32 -19.65
C GLY A 103 6.08 10.07 -18.82
N LYS A 104 6.59 9.02 -19.48
CA LYS A 104 6.80 7.68 -18.87
C LYS A 104 7.54 7.73 -17.52
N SER A 105 8.57 8.58 -17.41
CA SER A 105 9.39 8.73 -16.20
C SER A 105 8.57 9.31 -15.03
N VAL A 106 7.83 10.39 -15.28
CA VAL A 106 6.96 11.04 -14.29
C VAL A 106 5.81 10.10 -13.86
N GLY A 107 5.26 9.35 -14.82
CA GLY A 107 4.21 8.36 -14.54
C GLY A 107 4.66 7.25 -13.57
N ILE A 108 5.90 6.77 -13.69
CA ILE A 108 6.48 5.79 -12.76
C ILE A 108 6.64 6.40 -11.38
N THR A 109 7.18 7.61 -11.28
CA THR A 109 7.38 8.30 -9.99
C THR A 109 6.06 8.51 -9.25
N ILE A 110 5.00 8.96 -9.94
CA ILE A 110 3.68 9.13 -9.35
C ILE A 110 3.11 7.79 -8.85
N LYS A 111 3.26 6.71 -9.65
CA LYS A 111 2.81 5.37 -9.23
C LYS A 111 3.52 4.92 -7.95
N VAL A 112 4.84 5.07 -7.87
CA VAL A 112 5.62 4.70 -6.69
C VAL A 112 5.23 5.57 -5.48
N LEU A 113 5.09 6.88 -5.67
CA LEU A 113 4.66 7.79 -4.62
C LEU A 113 3.29 7.40 -4.05
N VAL A 114 2.28 7.24 -4.91
CA VAL A 114 0.91 6.86 -4.49
C VAL A 114 0.92 5.51 -3.78
N THR A 115 1.68 4.55 -4.30
CA THR A 115 1.84 3.23 -3.68
C THR A 115 2.45 3.34 -2.29
N THR A 116 3.52 4.11 -2.14
CA THR A 116 4.21 4.27 -0.84
C THR A 116 3.32 5.01 0.17
N LEU A 117 2.62 6.07 -0.23
CA LEU A 117 1.67 6.78 0.63
C LEU A 117 0.52 5.87 1.08
N PHE A 118 0.03 5.03 0.19
CA PHE A 118 -1.01 4.07 0.51
C PHE A 118 -0.53 3.00 1.52
N PHE A 119 0.67 2.46 1.33
CA PHE A 119 1.28 1.56 2.31
C PHE A 119 1.56 2.26 3.64
N GLY A 120 2.00 3.52 3.61
CA GLY A 120 2.19 4.33 4.80
C GLY A 120 0.89 4.50 5.59
N TYR A 121 -0.23 4.76 4.91
CA TYR A 121 -1.55 4.83 5.53
C TYR A 121 -1.96 3.51 6.18
N ILE A 122 -1.78 2.38 5.46
CA ILE A 122 -2.07 1.05 6.01
C ILE A 122 -1.18 0.74 7.21
N ALA A 123 0.11 1.06 7.11
CA ALA A 123 1.05 0.86 8.20
C ALA A 123 0.69 1.72 9.43
N ALA A 124 0.23 2.96 9.23
CA ALA A 124 -0.25 3.83 10.31
C ALA A 124 -1.45 3.24 11.05
N ILE A 125 -2.41 2.65 10.33
CA ILE A 125 -3.55 1.96 10.95
C ILE A 125 -3.08 0.74 11.73
N GLN A 126 -2.28 -0.13 11.09
CA GLN A 126 -1.81 -1.37 11.71
C GLN A 126 -0.98 -1.10 12.95
N ILE A 127 -0.02 -0.19 12.87
CA ILE A 127 0.83 0.12 14.02
C ILE A 127 0.01 0.68 15.18
N THR A 128 -1.00 1.52 14.89
CA THR A 128 -1.90 2.05 15.91
C THR A 128 -2.65 0.94 16.62
N ILE A 129 -3.19 -0.02 15.88
CA ILE A 129 -3.94 -1.15 16.45
C ILE A 129 -3.02 -2.04 17.30
N ILE A 130 -1.82 -2.35 16.81
CA ILE A 130 -0.85 -3.21 17.48
C ILE A 130 -0.30 -2.55 18.76
N GLU A 131 0.14 -1.30 18.67
CA GLU A 131 0.82 -0.62 19.78
C GLU A 131 -0.14 -0.04 20.83
N ARG A 132 -1.40 0.22 20.48
CA ARG A 132 -2.40 0.74 21.41
C ARG A 132 -2.59 -0.16 22.62
N VAL A 133 -2.57 -1.48 22.41
CA VAL A 133 -2.75 -2.48 23.49
C VAL A 133 -1.46 -2.81 24.23
N SER A 134 -0.31 -2.38 23.71
CA SER A 134 0.98 -2.59 24.37
C SER A 134 1.14 -1.68 25.59
N PRO A 135 1.49 -2.22 26.76
CA PRO A 135 1.73 -1.41 27.97
C PRO A 135 2.87 -0.39 27.80
N THR A 136 3.87 -0.73 27.01
CA THR A 136 5.05 0.10 26.74
C THR A 136 4.94 0.93 25.46
N GLY A 137 3.86 0.74 24.68
CA GLY A 137 3.64 1.43 23.42
C GLY A 137 3.45 2.93 23.61
N ASN A 138 4.08 3.74 22.76
CA ASN A 138 3.92 5.19 22.72
C ASN A 138 3.08 5.68 21.53
N ILE A 139 2.61 4.76 20.68
CA ILE A 139 1.66 5.02 19.59
C ILE A 139 0.27 4.61 20.09
N LYS A 140 -0.57 5.57 20.47
CA LYS A 140 -1.87 5.29 21.11
C LYS A 140 -3.06 5.61 20.21
N ASN A 141 -2.90 6.51 19.26
CA ASN A 141 -3.95 6.96 18.35
C ASN A 141 -3.45 6.99 16.89
N PHE A 142 -4.38 7.16 15.96
CA PHE A 142 -4.06 7.18 14.53
C PHE A 142 -3.10 8.32 14.14
N SER A 143 -3.19 9.48 14.80
CA SER A 143 -2.29 10.61 14.53
C SER A 143 -0.83 10.25 14.86
N ASP A 144 -0.60 9.57 15.99
CA ASP A 144 0.73 9.06 16.35
C ASP A 144 1.26 8.05 15.33
N GLY A 145 0.38 7.12 14.90
CA GLY A 145 0.72 6.12 13.88
C GLY A 145 1.03 6.74 12.52
N LEU A 146 0.26 7.73 12.13
CA LEU A 146 0.46 8.44 10.87
C LEU A 146 1.78 9.25 10.89
N TRP A 147 2.04 9.96 11.98
CA TRP A 147 3.29 10.67 12.20
C TRP A 147 4.50 9.72 12.12
N TRP A 148 4.44 8.61 12.85
CA TRP A 148 5.48 7.59 12.78
C TRP A 148 5.69 7.03 11.37
N ALA A 149 4.63 6.76 10.63
CA ALA A 149 4.74 6.24 9.26
C ALA A 149 5.42 7.26 8.33
N PHE A 150 5.06 8.55 8.43
CA PHE A 150 5.68 9.61 7.64
C PHE A 150 7.17 9.77 7.96
N THR A 151 7.53 9.84 9.25
CA THR A 151 8.93 9.99 9.66
C THR A 151 9.78 8.78 9.29
N THR A 152 9.18 7.60 9.26
CA THR A 152 9.85 6.35 8.86
C THR A 152 10.05 6.28 7.34
N ILE A 153 9.02 6.58 6.53
CA ILE A 153 9.12 6.57 5.06
C ILE A 153 10.13 7.61 4.57
N THR A 154 10.14 8.78 5.19
CA THR A 154 11.08 9.86 4.84
C THR A 154 12.47 9.66 5.41
N THR A 155 12.69 8.60 6.17
CA THR A 155 13.96 8.27 6.86
C THR A 155 14.42 9.33 7.87
N VAL A 156 13.54 10.24 8.31
CA VAL A 156 13.86 11.26 9.32
C VAL A 156 13.98 10.64 10.70
N GLY A 157 13.01 9.81 11.12
CA GLY A 157 13.04 9.01 12.33
C GLY A 157 13.32 9.81 13.60
N TYR A 158 12.46 10.76 13.98
CA TYR A 158 12.67 11.58 15.18
C TYR A 158 12.81 10.77 16.48
N GLY A 159 12.28 9.52 16.53
CA GLY A 159 12.38 8.66 17.69
C GLY A 159 11.40 9.00 18.83
N ASP A 160 10.50 9.94 18.62
CA ASP A 160 9.43 10.31 19.56
C ASP A 160 8.26 9.30 19.54
N ARG A 161 8.05 8.64 18.40
CA ARG A 161 7.10 7.54 18.20
C ARG A 161 7.83 6.36 17.54
N TYR A 162 7.68 5.17 18.11
CA TYR A 162 8.35 3.95 17.61
C TYR A 162 7.62 2.68 18.06
N PRO A 163 7.71 1.58 17.29
CA PRO A 163 7.11 0.31 17.67
C PRO A 163 7.89 -0.37 18.81
N THR A 164 7.16 -0.84 19.80
CA THR A 164 7.69 -1.58 20.96
C THR A 164 7.48 -3.08 20.83
N THR A 165 6.45 -3.49 20.09
CA THR A 165 6.10 -4.90 19.85
C THR A 165 6.92 -5.52 18.73
N THR A 166 7.04 -6.85 18.72
CA THR A 166 7.75 -7.59 17.66
C THR A 166 7.04 -7.42 16.32
N GLU A 167 5.71 -7.50 16.31
CA GLU A 167 4.89 -7.32 15.11
C GLU A 167 5.04 -5.90 14.54
N GLY A 168 5.04 -4.90 15.41
CA GLY A 168 5.26 -3.50 15.03
C GLY A 168 6.66 -3.28 14.44
N ARG A 169 7.69 -3.93 14.97
CA ARG A 169 9.06 -3.85 14.44
C ARG A 169 9.21 -4.52 13.08
N ILE A 170 8.54 -5.65 12.85
CA ILE A 170 8.51 -6.28 11.52
C ILE A 170 7.84 -5.34 10.51
N LEU A 171 6.71 -4.74 10.86
CA LEU A 171 6.02 -3.76 10.03
C LEU A 171 6.93 -2.55 9.73
N ALA A 172 7.69 -2.08 10.74
CA ALA A 172 8.63 -0.98 10.57
C ALA A 172 9.72 -1.30 9.53
N VAL A 173 10.31 -2.49 9.57
CA VAL A 173 11.32 -2.92 8.58
C VAL A 173 10.74 -2.92 7.18
N CYS A 174 9.54 -3.43 6.98
CA CYS A 174 8.87 -3.40 5.69
C CYS A 174 8.67 -1.95 5.19
N LEU A 175 8.22 -1.05 6.08
CA LEU A 175 7.99 0.35 5.74
C LEU A 175 9.30 1.10 5.43
N MET A 176 10.39 0.81 6.15
CA MET A 176 11.73 1.36 5.89
C MET A 176 12.23 0.99 4.50
N ILE A 177 12.10 -0.28 4.08
CA ILE A 177 12.49 -0.74 2.74
C ILE A 177 11.70 0.00 1.66
N LEU A 178 10.39 0.18 1.86
CA LEU A 178 9.55 0.95 0.94
C LEU A 178 9.97 2.43 0.88
N GLY A 179 10.29 3.05 2.01
CA GLY A 179 10.75 4.43 2.09
C GLY A 179 12.07 4.65 1.32
N ILE A 180 13.06 3.79 1.52
CA ILE A 180 14.33 3.83 0.79
C ILE A 180 14.09 3.69 -0.72
N SER A 181 13.22 2.78 -1.12
CA SER A 181 12.87 2.57 -2.54
C SER A 181 12.23 3.81 -3.15
N LEU A 182 11.33 4.49 -2.43
CA LEU A 182 10.71 5.74 -2.87
C LEU A 182 11.76 6.84 -3.08
N LEU A 183 12.63 7.05 -2.11
CA LEU A 183 13.68 8.07 -2.20
C LEU A 183 14.62 7.81 -3.38
N GLY A 184 14.97 6.54 -3.64
CA GLY A 184 15.77 6.15 -4.79
C GLY A 184 15.10 6.51 -6.12
N VAL A 185 13.80 6.24 -6.27
CA VAL A 185 13.04 6.58 -7.48
C VAL A 185 12.92 8.09 -7.67
N ILE A 186 12.65 8.84 -6.60
CA ILE A 186 12.59 10.32 -6.67
C ILE A 186 13.93 10.89 -7.09
N SER A 187 15.02 10.47 -6.45
CA SER A 187 16.39 10.93 -6.78
C SER A 187 16.77 10.63 -8.24
N ALA A 188 16.48 9.41 -8.72
CA ALA A 188 16.73 9.04 -10.11
C ALA A 188 15.90 9.88 -11.09
N THR A 189 14.65 10.22 -10.74
CA THR A 189 13.79 11.04 -11.59
C THR A 189 14.31 12.47 -11.70
N ILE A 190 14.73 13.05 -10.56
CA ILE A 190 15.32 14.38 -10.52
C ILE A 190 16.62 14.41 -11.34
N ALA A 191 17.52 13.44 -11.16
CA ALA A 191 18.74 13.34 -11.91
C ALA A 191 18.49 13.24 -13.43
N ALA A 192 17.55 12.40 -13.84
CA ALA A 192 17.17 12.26 -15.25
C ALA A 192 16.59 13.55 -15.83
N TRP A 193 15.86 14.33 -15.05
CA TRP A 193 15.34 15.64 -15.45
C TRP A 193 16.46 16.66 -15.66
N PHE A 194 17.43 16.74 -14.73
CA PHE A 194 18.61 17.60 -14.89
C PHE A 194 19.42 17.27 -16.15
N VAL A 195 19.70 15.98 -16.39
CA VAL A 195 20.43 15.54 -17.58
C VAL A 195 19.72 15.98 -18.87
N ARG A 196 18.39 15.88 -18.92
CA ARG A 196 17.63 16.35 -20.10
C ARG A 196 17.77 17.84 -20.33
N ILE A 197 17.67 18.66 -19.29
CA ILE A 197 17.83 20.11 -19.42
C ILE A 197 19.19 20.46 -19.99
N MET A 198 20.27 19.84 -19.47
CA MET A 198 21.63 20.07 -19.98
C MET A 198 21.79 19.66 -21.44
N GLN A 199 21.23 18.54 -21.85
CA GLN A 199 21.28 18.07 -23.24
C GLN A 199 20.50 18.98 -24.20
N ASP A 200 19.36 19.54 -23.77
CA ASP A 200 18.57 20.46 -24.57
C ASP A 200 19.28 21.81 -24.74
N GLU A 201 19.99 22.29 -23.71
CA GLU A 201 20.86 23.47 -23.82
C GLU A 201 22.02 23.29 -24.81
N ASP A 202 22.70 22.15 -24.78
CA ASP A 202 23.80 21.84 -25.71
C ASP A 202 23.32 21.76 -27.16
N ARG A 203 22.15 21.16 -27.40
CA ARG A 203 21.54 21.10 -28.74
C ARG A 203 21.16 22.48 -29.26
N SER A 204 20.72 23.39 -28.40
CA SER A 204 20.37 24.76 -28.82
C SER A 204 21.58 25.63 -29.17
N LYS A 205 22.76 25.26 -28.68
CA LYS A 205 24.04 25.97 -28.95
C LYS A 205 24.80 25.46 -30.16
N THR A 206 24.46 24.27 -30.72
CA THR A 206 25.11 23.72 -31.89
C THR A 206 24.33 24.13 -33.14
N PRO A 207 24.81 25.11 -33.96
CA PRO A 207 24.14 25.49 -35.20
C PRO A 207 24.19 24.31 -36.17
N VAL A 208 23.07 24.02 -36.80
CA VAL A 208 22.98 23.06 -37.91
C VAL A 208 23.81 23.65 -39.06
N VAL A 209 24.96 23.04 -39.36
CA VAL A 209 25.78 23.33 -40.53
C VAL A 209 25.18 22.67 -41.75
#